data_b736e7f217abf6b625c867e15321038a
#
_entry.id   b736e7f217abf6b625c867e15321038a
#
_cell.length_a   1.000
_cell.length_b   1.000
_cell.length_c   1.000
_cell.angle_alpha   90.00
_cell.angle_beta   90.00
_cell.angle_gamma   90.00
#
_symmetry.space_group_name_H-M   'P 1'
#
loop_
_entity.id
_entity.type
_entity.pdbx_description
1 polymer ?
#
loop_
_entity_poly.entity_id
_entity_poly.type
_entity_poly.pdbx_seq_one_letter_code
_entity_poly.pdbx_strand_id
1 'polypeptide(L)'
;MLKDHKTRTLSQVLDVRRTAAAAGRTVVHCHGCFDIVHPGHIHYLQFAKSLGDILIVTVSADPQVQKGFNRPLIPDDLRAASLAALECVDHVYVNPHPTAVEILEQLKPDIYVKGREYENNHDPRFLAERDTVSRNGGRVVFSSGDVIYSSTALINTLESSELFSHEKVRRFRQEHDLTSATLSNLIQRFRDKRIVVIGDYIMDRYRFCDATGVASEGPMMTLRSLQTDQYDGAGAVIARHLSSFGAQVTFITSLANDEESRNVVHRLNSDGINVQAVRQRKQLVTKTRFLVDQTKLFKLDEGAVTPLDSRSLDEMTGMIQAECANADGVIFADFGYGTITGPLLDRVLAEVRRRVPIVTADVSGRQSTLLRFKDVDLLCPTEREVRQTLNNFSSGLNAVVYDLLQKTSAKSAMITLGKQGLCLFDDCQHTAPLQAWDRKLRAAYLPALAPQGIDPLGCGDALLATASLALAAGGSRPAAALLGSIAAGIEVQQIGNQAVTTEQLLSQIHKTETAEKSPARLAS
;
A
#
# COMPACT_ATOMS: atom_id res chain seq x y z
N MET A 1 6.20 15.88 -28.57
CA MET A 1 6.26 16.81 -27.42
C MET A 1 5.90 18.20 -27.90
N LEU A 2 4.71 18.69 -27.56
CA LEU A 2 4.37 20.11 -27.75
C LEU A 2 5.33 20.91 -26.88
N LYS A 3 6.10 21.82 -27.45
CA LYS A 3 6.94 22.75 -26.69
C LYS A 3 6.02 23.62 -25.84
N ASP A 4 5.94 23.33 -24.57
CA ASP A 4 5.19 24.13 -23.62
C ASP A 4 5.97 25.44 -23.36
N HIS A 5 5.48 26.54 -23.94
CA HIS A 5 6.10 27.85 -23.82
C HIS A 5 5.76 28.57 -22.50
N LYS A 6 4.89 28.02 -21.66
CA LYS A 6 4.43 28.66 -20.43
C LYS A 6 4.99 28.02 -19.15
N THR A 7 5.47 26.76 -19.20
CA THR A 7 6.15 26.14 -18.06
C THR A 7 7.55 26.75 -17.87
N ARG A 8 7.85 27.19 -16.66
CA ARG A 8 9.03 27.99 -16.31
C ARG A 8 9.82 27.37 -15.17
N THR A 9 11.12 27.62 -15.17
CA THR A 9 11.96 27.42 -13.99
C THR A 9 11.74 28.55 -12.98
N LEU A 10 12.19 28.35 -11.74
CA LEU A 10 12.09 29.39 -10.71
C LEU A 10 12.72 30.71 -11.15
N SER A 11 13.95 30.67 -11.70
CA SER A 11 14.66 31.88 -12.18
C SER A 11 13.84 32.60 -13.24
N GLN A 12 13.25 31.90 -14.19
CA GLN A 12 12.41 32.48 -15.23
C GLN A 12 11.13 33.12 -14.68
N VAL A 13 10.48 32.51 -13.67
CA VAL A 13 9.31 33.10 -13.02
C VAL A 13 9.68 34.37 -12.27
N LEU A 14 10.83 34.40 -11.59
CA LEU A 14 11.33 35.60 -10.91
C LEU A 14 11.74 36.70 -11.91
N ASP A 15 12.26 36.37 -13.10
CA ASP A 15 12.54 37.31 -14.18
C ASP A 15 11.25 37.94 -14.72
N VAL A 16 10.18 37.12 -14.89
CA VAL A 16 8.83 37.61 -15.24
C VAL A 16 8.34 38.62 -14.21
N ARG A 17 8.47 38.32 -12.91
CA ARG A 17 8.08 39.25 -11.84
C ARG A 17 8.84 40.57 -11.88
N ARG A 18 10.16 40.50 -12.06
CA ARG A 18 11.02 41.71 -12.16
C ARG A 18 10.62 42.59 -13.35
N THR A 19 10.42 41.98 -14.50
CA THR A 19 9.98 42.66 -15.71
C THR A 19 8.61 43.30 -15.55
N ALA A 20 7.66 42.56 -14.92
CA ALA A 20 6.32 43.08 -14.63
C ALA A 20 6.35 44.27 -13.70
N ALA A 21 7.16 44.23 -12.63
CA ALA A 21 7.29 45.32 -11.68
C ALA A 21 7.89 46.59 -12.36
N ALA A 22 8.89 46.43 -13.19
CA ALA A 22 9.47 47.54 -13.94
C ALA A 22 8.47 48.19 -14.93
N ALA A 23 7.51 47.39 -15.42
CA ALA A 23 6.46 47.85 -16.34
C ALA A 23 5.15 48.27 -15.64
N GLY A 24 5.09 48.28 -14.29
CA GLY A 24 3.91 48.62 -13.53
C GLY A 24 2.74 47.64 -13.70
N ARG A 25 3.04 46.39 -14.09
CA ARG A 25 2.04 45.35 -14.33
C ARG A 25 1.76 44.54 -13.07
N THR A 26 0.48 44.25 -12.83
CA THR A 26 0.01 43.48 -11.67
C THR A 26 0.22 41.99 -11.89
N VAL A 27 0.93 41.35 -10.95
CA VAL A 27 1.16 39.90 -10.95
C VAL A 27 0.21 39.21 -9.96
N VAL A 28 -0.58 38.30 -10.50
CA VAL A 28 -1.50 37.43 -9.74
C VAL A 28 -0.89 36.05 -9.60
N HIS A 29 -0.97 35.47 -8.42
CA HIS A 29 -0.46 34.12 -8.14
C HIS A 29 -1.58 33.21 -7.62
N CYS A 30 -1.60 31.98 -8.13
CA CYS A 30 -2.41 30.88 -7.62
C CYS A 30 -1.49 29.70 -7.27
N HIS A 31 -1.79 29.00 -6.17
CA HIS A 31 -1.09 27.77 -5.79
C HIS A 31 -2.07 26.66 -5.47
N GLY A 32 -1.80 25.44 -5.97
CA GLY A 32 -2.61 24.28 -5.67
C GLY A 32 -2.05 22.97 -6.23
N CYS A 33 -2.73 21.89 -5.93
CA CYS A 33 -2.41 20.57 -6.46
C CYS A 33 -2.83 20.46 -7.95
N PHE A 34 -4.03 20.93 -8.31
CA PHE A 34 -4.62 20.86 -9.64
C PHE A 34 -4.54 19.45 -10.26
N ASP A 35 -4.85 18.44 -9.46
CA ASP A 35 -4.70 17.03 -9.84
C ASP A 35 -5.51 16.70 -11.12
N ILE A 36 -6.77 17.13 -11.17
CA ILE A 36 -7.59 17.11 -12.39
C ILE A 36 -8.14 18.52 -12.59
N VAL A 37 -7.82 19.11 -13.72
CA VAL A 37 -8.39 20.39 -14.13
C VAL A 37 -9.84 20.17 -14.58
N HIS A 38 -10.78 20.85 -13.94
CA HIS A 38 -12.21 20.76 -14.21
C HIS A 38 -12.83 22.17 -14.32
N PRO A 39 -14.09 22.32 -14.78
CA PRO A 39 -14.69 23.65 -14.97
C PRO A 39 -14.56 24.60 -13.80
N GLY A 40 -14.65 24.11 -12.55
CA GLY A 40 -14.43 24.93 -11.34
C GLY A 40 -13.01 25.51 -11.27
N HIS A 41 -11.98 24.75 -11.63
CA HIS A 41 -10.61 25.26 -11.72
C HIS A 41 -10.48 26.30 -12.85
N ILE A 42 -11.14 26.06 -13.99
CA ILE A 42 -11.09 27.00 -15.13
C ILE A 42 -11.70 28.35 -14.71
N HIS A 43 -12.89 28.35 -14.11
CA HIS A 43 -13.54 29.57 -13.60
C HIS A 43 -12.69 30.28 -12.52
N TYR A 44 -12.10 29.51 -11.60
CA TYR A 44 -11.18 30.03 -10.59
C TYR A 44 -9.97 30.74 -11.20
N LEU A 45 -9.34 30.13 -12.23
CA LEU A 45 -8.18 30.70 -12.88
C LEU A 45 -8.56 31.89 -13.79
N GLN A 46 -9.71 31.87 -14.45
CA GLN A 46 -10.26 33.00 -15.19
C GLN A 46 -10.54 34.19 -14.27
N PHE A 47 -11.15 33.95 -13.10
CA PHE A 47 -11.34 34.97 -12.10
C PHE A 47 -9.99 35.53 -11.61
N ALA A 48 -9.02 34.67 -11.31
CA ALA A 48 -7.69 35.12 -10.91
C ALA A 48 -7.03 35.98 -11.99
N LYS A 49 -7.12 35.57 -13.27
CA LYS A 49 -6.60 36.34 -14.41
C LYS A 49 -7.24 37.72 -14.54
N SER A 50 -8.53 37.84 -14.23
CA SER A 50 -9.25 39.12 -14.33
C SER A 50 -8.80 40.16 -13.29
N LEU A 51 -8.03 39.75 -12.28
CA LEU A 51 -7.55 40.62 -11.20
C LEU A 51 -6.21 41.30 -11.53
N GLY A 52 -5.53 40.90 -12.61
CA GLY A 52 -4.25 41.50 -12.97
C GLY A 52 -3.75 41.14 -14.38
N ASP A 53 -2.57 41.62 -14.69
CA ASP A 53 -2.01 41.53 -16.05
C ASP A 53 -1.33 40.17 -16.33
N ILE A 54 -0.73 39.56 -15.33
CA ILE A 54 0.02 38.31 -15.45
C ILE A 54 -0.45 37.32 -14.38
N LEU A 55 -0.95 36.16 -14.82
CA LEU A 55 -1.31 35.05 -13.93
C LEU A 55 -0.18 34.00 -13.92
N ILE A 56 0.41 33.83 -12.77
CA ILE A 56 1.39 32.76 -12.48
C ILE A 56 0.71 31.69 -11.63
N VAL A 57 0.72 30.44 -12.10
CA VAL A 57 0.16 29.32 -11.36
C VAL A 57 1.28 28.41 -10.89
N THR A 58 1.31 28.05 -9.63
CA THR A 58 2.26 27.05 -9.13
C THR A 58 1.54 25.77 -8.73
N VAL A 59 2.13 24.65 -9.15
CA VAL A 59 1.63 23.29 -8.92
C VAL A 59 2.49 22.64 -7.84
N SER A 60 1.88 22.02 -6.84
CA SER A 60 2.64 21.22 -5.87
C SER A 60 3.31 20.04 -6.56
N ALA A 61 4.62 19.83 -6.37
CA ALA A 61 5.32 18.65 -6.84
C ALA A 61 4.71 17.38 -6.22
N ASP A 62 4.79 16.25 -6.95
CA ASP A 62 4.17 14.98 -6.53
C ASP A 62 4.52 14.57 -5.08
N PRO A 63 5.79 14.65 -4.64
CA PRO A 63 6.15 14.29 -3.26
C PRO A 63 5.52 15.19 -2.19
N GLN A 64 4.99 16.35 -2.58
CA GLN A 64 4.42 17.34 -1.66
C GLN A 64 2.90 17.25 -1.54
N VAL A 65 2.23 16.48 -2.39
CA VAL A 65 0.77 16.32 -2.36
C VAL A 65 0.34 15.38 -1.23
N GLN A 66 -0.45 15.89 -0.28
CA GLN A 66 -0.92 15.17 0.91
C GLN A 66 -2.43 14.90 0.88
N LYS A 67 -3.02 14.62 -0.28
CA LYS A 67 -4.47 14.45 -0.44
C LYS A 67 -4.97 12.99 -0.41
N GLY A 68 -4.19 12.06 0.16
CA GLY A 68 -4.48 10.61 0.18
C GLY A 68 -3.46 9.81 -0.65
N PHE A 69 -3.56 8.46 -0.58
CA PHE A 69 -2.52 7.56 -1.12
C PHE A 69 -2.46 7.50 -2.64
N ASN A 70 -3.60 7.75 -3.30
CA ASN A 70 -3.72 7.80 -4.75
C ASN A 70 -3.49 9.19 -5.32
N ARG A 71 -3.00 10.16 -4.52
CA ARG A 71 -2.88 11.54 -4.96
C ARG A 71 -1.44 12.02 -5.02
N PRO A 72 -1.07 12.73 -6.08
CA PRO A 72 -1.90 13.10 -7.25
C PRO A 72 -2.08 11.91 -8.22
N LEU A 73 -3.22 11.89 -8.93
CA LEU A 73 -3.47 10.92 -10.01
C LEU A 73 -2.64 11.25 -11.24
N ILE A 74 -2.50 12.54 -11.54
CA ILE A 74 -1.76 13.06 -12.69
C ILE A 74 -0.41 13.60 -12.18
N PRO A 75 0.70 13.14 -12.76
CA PRO A 75 2.04 13.63 -12.47
C PRO A 75 2.19 15.14 -12.63
N ASP A 76 3.10 15.75 -11.84
CA ASP A 76 3.23 17.21 -11.77
C ASP A 76 3.60 17.86 -13.10
N ASP A 77 4.42 17.22 -13.94
CA ASP A 77 4.75 17.67 -15.30
C ASP A 77 3.52 17.71 -16.21
N LEU A 78 2.63 16.72 -16.13
CA LEU A 78 1.39 16.67 -16.91
C LEU A 78 0.32 17.61 -16.33
N ARG A 79 0.30 17.80 -15.01
CA ARG A 79 -0.57 18.80 -14.37
C ARG A 79 -0.15 20.22 -14.77
N ALA A 80 1.15 20.48 -14.78
CA ALA A 80 1.71 21.75 -15.26
C ALA A 80 1.38 21.98 -16.74
N ALA A 81 1.54 20.98 -17.60
CA ALA A 81 1.20 21.06 -19.03
C ALA A 81 -0.31 21.33 -19.24
N SER A 82 -1.19 20.69 -18.46
CA SER A 82 -2.64 20.91 -18.52
C SER A 82 -3.02 22.35 -18.16
N LEU A 83 -2.37 22.95 -17.16
CA LEU A 83 -2.58 24.35 -16.79
C LEU A 83 -1.99 25.32 -17.82
N ALA A 84 -0.83 25.01 -18.35
CA ALA A 84 -0.17 25.81 -19.37
C ALA A 84 -0.97 25.87 -20.70
N ALA A 85 -1.77 24.84 -20.98
CA ALA A 85 -2.68 24.83 -22.13
C ALA A 85 -3.87 25.78 -21.98
N LEU A 86 -4.17 26.27 -20.77
CA LEU A 86 -5.26 27.21 -20.55
C LEU A 86 -4.84 28.63 -21.02
N GLU A 87 -5.74 29.28 -21.78
CA GLU A 87 -5.51 30.62 -22.30
C GLU A 87 -5.29 31.66 -21.19
N CYS A 88 -6.05 31.56 -20.09
CA CYS A 88 -5.99 32.48 -18.95
C CYS A 88 -4.72 32.37 -18.10
N VAL A 89 -3.90 31.32 -18.27
CA VAL A 89 -2.66 31.11 -17.52
C VAL A 89 -1.48 31.63 -18.35
N ASP A 90 -0.66 32.51 -17.80
CA ASP A 90 0.52 33.04 -18.49
C ASP A 90 1.77 32.23 -18.23
N HIS A 91 1.99 31.80 -16.97
CA HIS A 91 3.13 31.00 -16.59
C HIS A 91 2.78 29.94 -15.54
N VAL A 92 3.46 28.80 -15.62
CA VAL A 92 3.31 27.68 -14.68
C VAL A 92 4.68 27.31 -14.11
N TYR A 93 4.72 27.01 -12.81
CA TYR A 93 5.93 26.53 -12.12
C TYR A 93 5.59 25.36 -11.21
N VAL A 94 6.37 24.29 -11.24
CA VAL A 94 6.23 23.17 -10.30
C VAL A 94 6.99 23.49 -9.02
N ASN A 95 6.25 23.68 -7.92
CA ASN A 95 6.81 24.06 -6.63
C ASN A 95 7.28 22.80 -5.87
N PRO A 96 8.61 22.66 -5.62
CA PRO A 96 9.15 21.51 -4.92
C PRO A 96 8.98 21.56 -3.40
N HIS A 97 8.49 22.69 -2.85
CA HIS A 97 8.33 22.90 -1.42
C HIS A 97 6.94 22.46 -0.93
N PRO A 98 6.82 22.10 0.36
CA PRO A 98 5.57 21.59 0.94
C PRO A 98 4.45 22.65 1.03
N THR A 99 4.79 23.92 1.00
CA THR A 99 3.86 25.06 1.04
C THR A 99 4.21 26.06 -0.05
N ALA A 100 3.35 27.06 -0.23
CA ALA A 100 3.68 28.17 -1.14
C ALA A 100 4.51 29.27 -0.47
N VAL A 101 4.87 29.16 0.81
CA VAL A 101 5.56 30.24 1.55
C VAL A 101 6.86 30.63 0.85
N GLU A 102 7.70 29.67 0.48
CA GLU A 102 9.01 29.90 -0.15
C GLU A 102 8.90 30.60 -1.50
N ILE A 103 7.93 30.19 -2.32
CA ILE A 103 7.70 30.88 -3.61
C ILE A 103 7.07 32.25 -3.42
N LEU A 104 6.20 32.42 -2.43
CA LEU A 104 5.58 33.73 -2.11
C LEU A 104 6.60 34.74 -1.59
N GLU A 105 7.60 34.31 -0.80
CA GLU A 105 8.70 35.17 -0.33
C GLU A 105 9.60 35.66 -1.48
N GLN A 106 9.82 34.80 -2.49
CA GLN A 106 10.67 35.13 -3.63
C GLN A 106 9.92 35.91 -4.73
N LEU A 107 8.71 35.45 -5.07
CA LEU A 107 7.89 36.02 -6.14
C LEU A 107 7.26 37.35 -5.73
N LYS A 108 6.84 37.52 -4.48
CA LYS A 108 6.16 38.71 -3.96
C LYS A 108 5.02 39.17 -4.87
N PRO A 109 4.00 38.34 -5.09
CA PRO A 109 2.90 38.68 -5.98
C PRO A 109 2.09 39.85 -5.41
N ASP A 110 1.50 40.65 -6.28
CA ASP A 110 0.63 41.75 -5.87
C ASP A 110 -0.71 41.23 -5.34
N ILE A 111 -1.18 40.10 -5.92
CA ILE A 111 -2.42 39.43 -5.52
C ILE A 111 -2.16 37.92 -5.42
N TYR A 112 -2.56 37.30 -4.31
CA TYR A 112 -2.60 35.87 -4.11
C TYR A 112 -4.04 35.38 -4.04
N VAL A 113 -4.45 34.52 -4.96
CA VAL A 113 -5.85 34.05 -5.03
C VAL A 113 -5.96 32.64 -4.43
N LYS A 114 -6.97 32.47 -3.59
CA LYS A 114 -7.37 31.17 -3.01
C LYS A 114 -8.86 30.93 -3.25
N GLY A 115 -9.28 29.66 -3.14
CA GLY A 115 -10.69 29.32 -3.14
C GLY A 115 -11.41 29.86 -1.89
N ARG A 116 -12.72 30.07 -1.99
CA ARG A 116 -13.55 30.58 -0.90
C ARG A 116 -13.51 29.73 0.36
N GLU A 117 -13.23 28.42 0.23
CA GLU A 117 -13.06 27.49 1.33
C GLU A 117 -11.92 27.86 2.29
N TYR A 118 -11.02 28.75 1.87
CA TYR A 118 -9.92 29.25 2.69
C TYR A 118 -10.26 30.55 3.43
N GLU A 119 -11.37 31.19 3.18
CA GLU A 119 -11.74 32.50 3.77
C GLU A 119 -11.78 32.43 5.30
N ASN A 120 -12.36 31.36 5.86
CA ASN A 120 -12.44 31.10 7.29
C ASN A 120 -11.55 29.95 7.76
N ASN A 121 -10.50 29.62 6.98
CA ASN A 121 -9.65 28.48 7.28
C ASN A 121 -8.51 28.87 8.23
N HIS A 122 -8.37 28.13 9.33
CA HIS A 122 -7.33 28.31 10.34
C HIS A 122 -6.14 27.34 10.18
N ASP A 123 -5.98 26.67 9.01
CA ASP A 123 -4.81 25.82 8.74
C ASP A 123 -3.52 26.67 8.87
N PRO A 124 -2.59 26.26 9.75
CA PRO A 124 -1.34 27.00 9.97
C PRO A 124 -0.54 27.28 8.71
N ARG A 125 -0.62 26.37 7.71
CA ARG A 125 0.06 26.53 6.42
C ARG A 125 -0.51 27.70 5.62
N PHE A 126 -1.84 27.77 5.55
CA PHE A 126 -2.49 28.89 4.87
C PHE A 126 -2.28 30.22 5.60
N LEU A 127 -2.32 30.21 6.94
CA LEU A 127 -2.03 31.41 7.73
C LEU A 127 -0.61 31.93 7.45
N ALA A 128 0.38 31.05 7.38
CA ALA A 128 1.76 31.41 7.02
C ALA A 128 1.85 31.97 5.59
N GLU A 129 1.15 31.37 4.61
CA GLU A 129 1.06 31.91 3.24
C GLU A 129 0.46 33.32 3.23
N ARG A 130 -0.66 33.53 3.91
CA ARG A 130 -1.34 34.83 4.01
C ARG A 130 -0.45 35.90 4.64
N ASP A 131 0.20 35.57 5.75
CA ASP A 131 1.10 36.47 6.46
C ASP A 131 2.33 36.84 5.61
N THR A 132 2.84 35.89 4.82
CA THR A 132 3.94 36.13 3.89
C THR A 132 3.53 37.10 2.79
N VAL A 133 2.36 36.92 2.18
CA VAL A 133 1.84 37.84 1.17
C VAL A 133 1.67 39.24 1.74
N SER A 134 1.06 39.37 2.92
CA SER A 134 0.81 40.64 3.56
C SER A 134 2.09 41.39 3.93
N ARG A 135 3.09 40.69 4.47
CA ARG A 135 4.43 41.25 4.78
C ARG A 135 5.15 41.80 3.55
N ASN A 136 4.91 41.22 2.40
CA ASN A 136 5.53 41.65 1.14
C ASN A 136 4.68 42.68 0.38
N GLY A 137 3.63 43.23 0.97
CA GLY A 137 2.79 44.28 0.39
C GLY A 137 1.73 43.79 -0.59
N GLY A 138 1.57 42.50 -0.76
CA GLY A 138 0.51 41.87 -1.55
C GLY A 138 -0.79 41.70 -0.76
N ARG A 139 -1.86 41.33 -1.44
CA ARG A 139 -3.16 41.02 -0.83
C ARG A 139 -3.67 39.65 -1.21
N VAL A 140 -4.38 38.99 -0.29
CA VAL A 140 -5.08 37.74 -0.55
C VAL A 140 -6.51 38.03 -0.99
N VAL A 141 -6.96 37.39 -2.06
CA VAL A 141 -8.33 37.50 -2.60
C VAL A 141 -8.94 36.09 -2.67
N PHE A 142 -10.19 35.97 -2.27
CA PHE A 142 -10.92 34.71 -2.35
C PHE A 142 -11.87 34.73 -3.55
N SER A 143 -11.89 33.61 -4.31
CA SER A 143 -12.81 33.48 -5.43
C SER A 143 -14.24 33.20 -4.94
N SER A 144 -15.25 33.76 -5.61
CA SER A 144 -16.66 33.43 -5.38
C SER A 144 -16.95 32.01 -5.85
N GLY A 145 -17.24 31.13 -4.91
CA GLY A 145 -17.40 29.68 -5.18
C GLY A 145 -18.76 29.30 -5.77
N ASP A 146 -19.16 29.82 -6.93
CA ASP A 146 -20.50 29.56 -7.52
C ASP A 146 -20.66 28.21 -8.26
N VAL A 147 -19.62 27.40 -8.37
CA VAL A 147 -19.71 26.09 -9.03
C VAL A 147 -19.08 25.01 -8.17
N ILE A 148 -19.90 24.25 -7.46
CA ILE A 148 -19.46 23.09 -6.68
C ILE A 148 -19.35 21.86 -7.60
N TYR A 149 -18.22 21.73 -8.27
CA TYR A 149 -17.83 20.42 -8.85
C TYR A 149 -16.84 19.77 -7.88
N SER A 150 -17.25 18.66 -7.28
CA SER A 150 -16.35 17.85 -6.46
C SER A 150 -15.42 17.05 -7.38
N SER A 151 -14.14 17.42 -7.41
CA SER A 151 -13.09 16.60 -8.05
C SER A 151 -13.06 15.18 -7.50
N THR A 152 -13.48 14.97 -6.27
CA THR A 152 -13.52 13.66 -5.61
C THR A 152 -14.44 12.66 -6.33
N ALA A 153 -15.62 13.08 -6.83
CA ALA A 153 -16.52 12.19 -7.56
C ALA A 153 -15.96 11.83 -8.95
N LEU A 154 -15.35 12.81 -9.65
CA LEU A 154 -14.70 12.57 -10.95
C LEU A 154 -13.49 11.64 -10.81
N ILE A 155 -12.73 11.81 -9.73
CA ILE A 155 -11.53 11.02 -9.41
C ILE A 155 -11.90 9.58 -9.07
N ASN A 156 -12.92 9.34 -8.28
CA ASN A 156 -13.39 7.98 -7.98
C ASN A 156 -13.77 7.20 -9.25
N THR A 157 -14.23 7.90 -10.29
CA THR A 157 -14.54 7.30 -11.60
C THR A 157 -13.27 7.04 -12.44
N LEU A 158 -12.23 7.86 -12.28
CA LEU A 158 -10.95 7.73 -12.99
C LEU A 158 -9.93 6.84 -12.25
N GLU A 159 -10.05 6.68 -10.94
CA GLU A 159 -9.23 5.77 -10.12
C GLU A 159 -9.34 4.31 -10.58
N SER A 160 -10.42 3.96 -11.26
CA SER A 160 -10.62 2.63 -11.88
C SER A 160 -10.00 2.49 -13.28
N SER A 161 -9.34 3.52 -13.83
CA SER A 161 -8.76 3.41 -15.17
C SER A 161 -7.39 2.72 -15.14
N GLU A 162 -7.28 1.61 -15.86
CA GLU A 162 -6.05 0.81 -16.00
C GLU A 162 -4.85 1.65 -16.48
N LEU A 163 -5.08 2.65 -17.33
CA LEU A 163 -4.04 3.53 -17.89
C LEU A 163 -3.22 4.27 -16.81
N PHE A 164 -3.88 4.82 -15.79
CA PHE A 164 -3.18 5.54 -14.71
C PHE A 164 -2.43 4.60 -13.77
N SER A 165 -2.96 3.39 -13.56
CA SER A 165 -2.28 2.36 -12.77
C SER A 165 -0.98 1.91 -13.44
N HIS A 166 -1.00 1.67 -14.75
CA HIS A 166 0.20 1.31 -15.53
C HIS A 166 1.28 2.40 -15.48
N GLU A 167 0.90 3.67 -15.63
CA GLU A 167 1.87 4.78 -15.57
C GLU A 167 2.54 4.90 -14.19
N LYS A 168 1.80 4.70 -13.11
CA LYS A 168 2.36 4.70 -11.74
C LYS A 168 3.33 3.55 -11.52
N VAL A 169 3.01 2.35 -11.99
CA VAL A 169 3.90 1.19 -11.93
C VAL A 169 5.17 1.44 -12.73
N ARG A 170 5.04 1.99 -13.94
CA ARG A 170 6.17 2.35 -14.79
C ARG A 170 7.12 3.33 -14.10
N ARG A 171 6.58 4.41 -13.49
CA ARG A 171 7.38 5.38 -12.73
C ARG A 171 8.06 4.75 -11.54
N PHE A 172 7.34 3.97 -10.75
CA PHE A 172 7.90 3.24 -9.62
C PHE A 172 9.07 2.35 -10.03
N ARG A 173 8.94 1.63 -11.16
CA ARG A 173 10.02 0.80 -11.73
C ARG A 173 11.23 1.64 -12.15
N GLN A 174 10.99 2.78 -12.79
CA GLN A 174 12.05 3.71 -13.24
C GLN A 174 12.78 4.36 -12.05
N GLU A 175 12.05 4.85 -11.06
CA GLU A 175 12.62 5.49 -9.86
C GLU A 175 13.50 4.55 -9.03
N HIS A 176 13.25 3.25 -9.13
CA HIS A 176 13.96 2.23 -8.35
C HIS A 176 14.81 1.26 -9.18
N ASP A 177 15.05 1.54 -10.46
CA ASP A 177 15.83 0.73 -11.41
C ASP A 177 15.36 -0.74 -11.50
N LEU A 178 14.03 -0.96 -11.46
CA LEU A 178 13.41 -2.28 -11.47
C LEU A 178 13.11 -2.75 -12.90
N THR A 179 14.15 -3.11 -13.65
CA THR A 179 14.00 -3.70 -14.99
C THR A 179 13.50 -5.15 -14.91
N SER A 180 12.91 -5.67 -15.99
CA SER A 180 12.51 -7.08 -16.04
C SER A 180 13.70 -8.02 -15.84
N ALA A 181 14.88 -7.65 -16.34
CA ALA A 181 16.10 -8.42 -16.14
C ALA A 181 16.53 -8.47 -14.67
N THR A 182 16.50 -7.31 -13.97
CA THR A 182 16.81 -7.21 -12.54
C THR A 182 15.85 -8.07 -11.71
N LEU A 183 14.54 -7.99 -11.99
CA LEU A 183 13.52 -8.75 -11.28
C LEU A 183 13.61 -10.25 -11.58
N SER A 184 13.85 -10.65 -12.85
CA SER A 184 14.03 -12.05 -13.22
C SER A 184 15.27 -12.67 -12.56
N ASN A 185 16.38 -11.95 -12.51
CA ASN A 185 17.59 -12.37 -11.81
C ASN A 185 17.37 -12.50 -10.29
N LEU A 186 16.54 -11.62 -9.71
CA LEU A 186 16.17 -11.73 -8.30
C LEU A 186 15.32 -12.99 -8.05
N ILE A 187 14.33 -13.28 -8.90
CA ILE A 187 13.50 -14.48 -8.79
C ILE A 187 14.33 -15.77 -8.93
N GLN A 188 15.34 -15.81 -9.80
CA GLN A 188 16.24 -16.96 -9.91
C GLN A 188 16.97 -17.27 -8.60
N ARG A 189 17.24 -16.25 -7.76
CA ARG A 189 17.87 -16.40 -6.44
C ARG A 189 16.91 -16.85 -5.34
N PHE A 190 15.61 -17.02 -5.64
CA PHE A 190 14.63 -17.59 -4.70
C PHE A 190 14.90 -19.07 -4.41
N ARG A 191 15.40 -19.78 -5.44
CA ARG A 191 15.71 -21.21 -5.32
C ARG A 191 16.73 -21.42 -4.19
N ASP A 192 16.49 -22.47 -3.42
CA ASP A 192 17.33 -22.93 -2.32
C ASP A 192 17.43 -22.00 -1.10
N LYS A 193 16.68 -20.88 -1.08
CA LYS A 193 16.55 -20.06 0.13
C LYS A 193 15.83 -20.84 1.21
N ARG A 194 16.37 -20.84 2.43
CA ARG A 194 15.80 -21.51 3.60
C ARG A 194 14.90 -20.52 4.35
N ILE A 195 13.61 -20.77 4.31
CA ILE A 195 12.61 -19.89 4.94
C ILE A 195 11.85 -20.67 6.00
N VAL A 196 11.78 -20.11 7.19
CA VAL A 196 10.97 -20.64 8.29
C VAL A 196 9.70 -19.80 8.40
N VAL A 197 8.54 -20.44 8.26
CA VAL A 197 7.23 -19.82 8.49
C VAL A 197 6.72 -20.27 9.85
N ILE A 198 6.38 -19.33 10.72
CA ILE A 198 5.85 -19.58 12.05
C ILE A 198 4.46 -18.96 12.12
N GLY A 199 3.43 -19.74 12.38
CA GLY A 199 2.09 -19.18 12.43
C GLY A 199 0.96 -20.18 12.56
N ASP A 200 -0.27 -19.67 12.56
CA ASP A 200 -1.46 -20.48 12.61
C ASP A 200 -1.66 -21.27 11.32
N TYR A 201 -2.27 -22.44 11.45
CA TYR A 201 -2.88 -23.16 10.34
C TYR A 201 -4.38 -22.92 10.35
N ILE A 202 -4.95 -22.62 9.19
CA ILE A 202 -6.39 -22.49 8.99
C ILE A 202 -6.78 -23.33 7.77
N MET A 203 -7.84 -24.12 7.90
CA MET A 203 -8.47 -24.76 6.76
C MET A 203 -9.56 -23.84 6.20
N ASP A 204 -9.36 -23.32 5.01
CA ASP A 204 -10.38 -22.57 4.29
C ASP A 204 -11.25 -23.53 3.48
N ARG A 205 -12.54 -23.57 3.79
CA ARG A 205 -13.52 -24.45 3.16
C ARG A 205 -14.53 -23.62 2.38
N TYR A 206 -14.69 -23.92 1.09
CA TYR A 206 -15.67 -23.29 0.21
C TYR A 206 -16.79 -24.28 -0.04
N ARG A 207 -18.00 -23.94 0.40
CA ARG A 207 -19.17 -24.75 0.22
C ARG A 207 -20.06 -24.08 -0.84
N PHE A 208 -20.01 -24.63 -2.04
CA PHE A 208 -20.88 -24.19 -3.14
C PHE A 208 -22.26 -24.75 -2.94
N CYS A 209 -23.26 -23.89 -2.96
CA CYS A 209 -24.64 -24.23 -2.63
C CYS A 209 -25.60 -23.71 -3.68
N ASP A 210 -26.77 -24.36 -3.73
CA ASP A 210 -27.96 -23.91 -4.41
C ASP A 210 -28.94 -23.31 -3.40
N ALA A 211 -29.47 -22.12 -3.65
CA ALA A 211 -30.50 -21.51 -2.78
C ALA A 211 -31.89 -22.06 -3.14
N THR A 212 -32.43 -22.90 -2.27
CA THR A 212 -33.69 -23.57 -2.55
C THR A 212 -34.94 -22.83 -2.05
N GLY A 213 -34.78 -21.72 -1.37
CA GLY A 213 -35.86 -20.87 -0.88
C GLY A 213 -35.72 -20.46 0.57
N VAL A 214 -36.80 -19.98 1.15
CA VAL A 214 -36.89 -19.63 2.58
C VAL A 214 -37.51 -20.77 3.35
N ALA A 215 -36.94 -21.10 4.52
CA ALA A 215 -37.48 -22.18 5.38
C ALA A 215 -38.88 -21.81 5.90
N SER A 216 -39.75 -22.82 6.07
CA SER A 216 -41.11 -22.61 6.60
C SER A 216 -41.14 -22.28 8.09
N GLU A 217 -40.10 -22.60 8.82
CA GLU A 217 -39.95 -22.42 10.28
C GLU A 217 -39.37 -21.06 10.70
N GLY A 218 -38.96 -20.22 9.73
CA GLY A 218 -38.43 -18.88 10.02
C GLY A 218 -37.81 -18.20 8.79
N PRO A 219 -37.44 -16.93 8.87
CA PRO A 219 -36.89 -16.19 7.74
C PRO A 219 -35.44 -16.58 7.48
N MET A 220 -35.16 -17.85 7.26
CA MET A 220 -33.84 -18.40 6.99
C MET A 220 -33.75 -18.90 5.55
N MET A 221 -32.65 -18.59 4.88
CA MET A 221 -32.36 -19.14 3.55
C MET A 221 -31.99 -20.61 3.66
N THR A 222 -32.65 -21.48 2.90
CA THR A 222 -32.31 -22.89 2.79
C THR A 222 -31.30 -23.11 1.68
N LEU A 223 -30.19 -23.73 2.04
CA LEU A 223 -29.09 -24.01 1.11
C LEU A 223 -28.93 -25.53 0.94
N ARG A 224 -28.86 -25.98 -0.30
CA ARG A 224 -28.47 -27.34 -0.65
C ARG A 224 -27.00 -27.34 -1.07
N SER A 225 -26.16 -28.11 -0.35
CA SER A 225 -24.74 -28.24 -0.70
C SER A 225 -24.56 -28.99 -2.01
N LEU A 226 -23.78 -28.45 -2.93
CA LEU A 226 -23.45 -29.03 -4.23
C LEU A 226 -22.02 -29.63 -4.21
N GLN A 227 -21.06 -28.82 -3.79
CA GLN A 227 -19.64 -29.15 -3.77
C GLN A 227 -18.97 -28.51 -2.56
N THR A 228 -17.87 -29.11 -2.10
CA THR A 228 -17.03 -28.53 -1.05
C THR A 228 -15.57 -28.65 -1.46
N ASP A 229 -14.91 -27.51 -1.57
CA ASP A 229 -13.48 -27.43 -1.82
C ASP A 229 -12.76 -27.00 -0.55
N GLN A 230 -11.53 -27.48 -0.37
CA GLN A 230 -10.72 -27.19 0.80
C GLN A 230 -9.37 -26.65 0.36
N TYR A 231 -8.92 -25.57 1.01
CA TYR A 231 -7.65 -24.91 0.75
C TYR A 231 -6.88 -24.74 2.06
N ASP A 232 -5.56 -24.82 1.96
CA ASP A 232 -4.68 -24.45 3.06
C ASP A 232 -4.64 -22.93 3.16
N GLY A 233 -4.83 -22.39 4.35
CA GLY A 233 -4.82 -20.95 4.62
C GLY A 233 -3.79 -20.57 5.69
N ALA A 234 -3.71 -19.28 5.97
CA ALA A 234 -2.82 -18.71 6.97
C ALA A 234 -1.34 -19.02 6.70
N GLY A 235 -0.56 -19.45 7.70
CA GLY A 235 0.84 -19.80 7.52
C GLY A 235 1.10 -20.90 6.47
N ALA A 236 0.14 -21.79 6.24
CA ALA A 236 0.31 -22.88 5.27
C ALA A 236 0.27 -22.38 3.82
N VAL A 237 -0.60 -21.43 3.46
CA VAL A 237 -0.60 -20.88 2.10
C VAL A 237 0.66 -20.05 1.85
N ILE A 238 1.17 -19.32 2.85
CA ILE A 238 2.46 -18.63 2.77
C ILE A 238 3.58 -19.64 2.46
N ALA A 239 3.61 -20.77 3.20
CA ALA A 239 4.58 -21.83 2.98
C ALA A 239 4.46 -22.45 1.57
N ARG A 240 3.24 -22.61 1.03
CA ARG A 240 3.01 -23.12 -0.32
C ARG A 240 3.49 -22.16 -1.40
N HIS A 241 3.25 -20.84 -1.26
CA HIS A 241 3.82 -19.85 -2.18
C HIS A 241 5.35 -19.93 -2.22
N LEU A 242 6.00 -19.99 -1.05
CA LEU A 242 7.46 -20.08 -0.96
C LEU A 242 8.00 -21.36 -1.60
N SER A 243 7.37 -22.51 -1.32
CA SER A 243 7.75 -23.80 -1.91
C SER A 243 7.59 -23.80 -3.45
N SER A 244 6.50 -23.19 -3.97
CA SER A 244 6.27 -23.08 -5.41
C SER A 244 7.30 -22.19 -6.13
N PHE A 245 7.96 -21.29 -5.40
CA PHE A 245 9.08 -20.49 -5.90
C PHE A 245 10.44 -21.22 -5.80
N GLY A 246 10.45 -22.44 -5.27
CA GLY A 246 11.66 -23.27 -5.14
C GLY A 246 12.45 -23.05 -3.85
N ALA A 247 11.90 -22.34 -2.86
CA ALA A 247 12.53 -22.20 -1.56
C ALA A 247 12.41 -23.49 -0.72
N GLN A 248 13.38 -23.73 0.16
CA GLN A 248 13.31 -24.77 1.19
C GLN A 248 12.52 -24.23 2.39
N VAL A 249 11.36 -24.81 2.67
CA VAL A 249 10.41 -24.24 3.63
C VAL A 249 10.23 -25.16 4.82
N THR A 250 10.41 -24.63 6.03
CA THR A 250 9.92 -25.25 7.27
C THR A 250 8.72 -24.45 7.78
N PHE A 251 7.60 -25.14 8.01
CA PHE A 251 6.39 -24.54 8.60
C PHE A 251 6.19 -25.02 10.03
N ILE A 252 6.31 -24.10 11.00
CA ILE A 252 6.14 -24.37 12.43
C ILE A 252 4.76 -23.86 12.87
N THR A 253 3.92 -24.74 13.39
CA THR A 253 2.52 -24.43 13.71
C THR A 253 1.97 -25.20 14.90
N SER A 254 0.71 -24.94 15.26
CA SER A 254 -0.04 -25.67 16.27
C SER A 254 -1.26 -26.36 15.64
N LEU A 255 -1.36 -27.68 15.77
CA LEU A 255 -2.41 -28.51 15.19
C LEU A 255 -3.14 -29.34 16.25
N ALA A 256 -4.21 -30.01 15.84
CA ALA A 256 -4.90 -30.99 16.65
C ALA A 256 -4.23 -32.39 16.55
N ASN A 257 -4.58 -33.28 17.48
CA ASN A 257 -4.15 -34.67 17.43
C ASN A 257 -5.23 -35.56 16.81
N ASP A 258 -5.68 -35.23 15.61
CA ASP A 258 -6.70 -35.90 14.86
C ASP A 258 -6.22 -36.34 13.47
N GLU A 259 -7.09 -37.08 12.76
CA GLU A 259 -6.78 -37.58 11.43
C GLU A 259 -6.68 -36.44 10.41
N GLU A 260 -7.54 -35.44 10.50
CA GLU A 260 -7.54 -34.29 9.59
C GLU A 260 -6.20 -33.53 9.68
N SER A 261 -5.69 -33.32 10.89
CA SER A 261 -4.35 -32.72 11.11
C SER A 261 -3.20 -33.59 10.59
N ARG A 262 -3.32 -34.93 10.66
CA ARG A 262 -2.31 -35.82 10.05
C ARG A 262 -2.32 -35.71 8.54
N ASN A 263 -3.50 -35.66 7.92
CA ASN A 263 -3.67 -35.49 6.48
C ASN A 263 -3.11 -34.15 5.98
N VAL A 264 -3.29 -33.06 6.75
CA VAL A 264 -2.67 -31.76 6.46
C VAL A 264 -1.14 -31.87 6.43
N VAL A 265 -0.53 -32.47 7.45
CA VAL A 265 0.93 -32.64 7.51
C VAL A 265 1.43 -33.48 6.33
N HIS A 266 0.75 -34.59 6.05
CA HIS A 266 1.13 -35.45 4.93
C HIS A 266 1.06 -34.70 3.59
N ARG A 267 -0.01 -33.94 3.34
CA ARG A 267 -0.19 -33.16 2.11
C ARG A 267 0.90 -32.10 1.95
N LEU A 268 1.13 -31.29 2.99
CA LEU A 268 2.13 -30.22 2.95
C LEU A 268 3.58 -30.78 2.79
N ASN A 269 3.87 -31.92 3.45
CA ASN A 269 5.15 -32.59 3.26
C ASN A 269 5.31 -33.11 1.82
N SER A 270 4.23 -33.59 1.20
CA SER A 270 4.25 -34.02 -0.21
C SER A 270 4.45 -32.85 -1.18
N ASP A 271 4.06 -31.63 -0.77
CA ASP A 271 4.33 -30.38 -1.50
C ASP A 271 5.76 -29.82 -1.21
N GLY A 272 6.62 -30.60 -0.55
CA GLY A 272 8.00 -30.22 -0.24
C GLY A 272 8.17 -29.26 0.95
N ILE A 273 7.17 -29.13 1.81
CA ILE A 273 7.20 -28.27 2.99
C ILE A 273 7.47 -29.14 4.23
N ASN A 274 8.56 -28.87 4.96
CA ASN A 274 8.85 -29.54 6.24
C ASN A 274 7.92 -29.00 7.34
N VAL A 275 6.91 -29.79 7.74
CA VAL A 275 5.93 -29.36 8.76
C VAL A 275 6.34 -29.85 10.14
N GLN A 276 6.55 -28.91 11.06
CA GLN A 276 6.75 -29.15 12.49
C GLN A 276 5.57 -28.59 13.30
N ALA A 277 4.93 -29.41 14.11
CA ALA A 277 3.71 -28.99 14.78
C ALA A 277 3.61 -29.48 16.22
N VAL A 278 3.33 -28.57 17.14
CA VAL A 278 2.85 -28.93 18.49
C VAL A 278 1.40 -29.40 18.41
N ARG A 279 1.06 -30.44 19.18
CA ARG A 279 -0.23 -31.12 19.12
C ARG A 279 -1.07 -30.84 20.37
N GLN A 280 -1.66 -29.65 20.45
CA GLN A 280 -2.42 -29.24 21.64
C GLN A 280 -3.87 -28.80 21.35
N ARG A 281 -4.22 -28.54 20.07
CA ARG A 281 -5.58 -28.12 19.71
C ARG A 281 -6.56 -29.29 19.83
N LYS A 282 -7.81 -29.00 20.19
CA LYS A 282 -8.89 -30.01 20.20
C LYS A 282 -9.37 -30.34 18.80
N GLN A 283 -9.33 -29.35 17.89
CA GLN A 283 -9.73 -29.49 16.48
C GLN A 283 -9.00 -28.46 15.64
N LEU A 284 -8.94 -28.67 14.32
CA LEU A 284 -8.41 -27.70 13.37
C LEU A 284 -9.26 -26.43 13.36
N VAL A 285 -8.60 -25.29 13.16
CA VAL A 285 -9.30 -24.05 12.84
C VAL A 285 -9.80 -24.13 11.40
N THR A 286 -11.10 -23.99 11.22
CA THR A 286 -11.75 -24.06 9.90
C THR A 286 -12.57 -22.80 9.66
N LYS A 287 -12.46 -22.24 8.46
CA LYS A 287 -13.29 -21.13 8.00
C LYS A 287 -14.11 -21.57 6.81
N THR A 288 -15.37 -21.86 7.03
CA THR A 288 -16.29 -22.31 5.97
C THR A 288 -17.01 -21.11 5.37
N ARG A 289 -16.86 -20.92 4.07
CA ARG A 289 -17.60 -19.90 3.28
C ARG A 289 -18.67 -20.59 2.46
N PHE A 290 -19.89 -20.09 2.56
CA PHE A 290 -21.03 -20.60 1.80
C PHE A 290 -21.27 -19.67 0.61
N LEU A 291 -21.26 -20.24 -0.58
CA LEU A 291 -21.41 -19.53 -1.84
C LEU A 291 -22.67 -20.01 -2.56
N VAL A 292 -23.44 -19.06 -3.10
CA VAL A 292 -24.48 -19.33 -4.09
C VAL A 292 -24.07 -18.60 -5.35
N ASP A 293 -24.00 -19.31 -6.45
CA ASP A 293 -23.34 -18.86 -7.68
C ASP A 293 -21.91 -18.40 -7.38
N GLN A 294 -21.60 -17.13 -7.53
CA GLN A 294 -20.30 -16.54 -7.20
C GLN A 294 -20.33 -15.65 -5.94
N THR A 295 -21.48 -15.59 -5.26
CA THR A 295 -21.69 -14.68 -4.12
C THR A 295 -21.43 -15.39 -2.81
N LYS A 296 -20.50 -14.87 -1.99
CA LYS A 296 -20.26 -15.32 -0.61
C LYS A 296 -21.38 -14.79 0.28
N LEU A 297 -22.27 -15.67 0.76
CA LEU A 297 -23.43 -15.28 1.56
C LEU A 297 -23.08 -15.09 3.02
N PHE A 298 -22.38 -16.05 3.61
CA PHE A 298 -21.92 -15.99 5.00
C PHE A 298 -20.69 -16.87 5.23
N LYS A 299 -20.04 -16.63 6.35
CA LYS A 299 -18.84 -17.34 6.79
C LYS A 299 -19.07 -17.90 8.18
N LEU A 300 -18.72 -19.17 8.38
CA LEU A 300 -18.68 -19.84 9.68
C LEU A 300 -17.23 -20.06 10.08
N ASP A 301 -16.83 -19.52 11.23
CA ASP A 301 -15.52 -19.75 11.84
C ASP A 301 -15.63 -20.79 12.94
N GLU A 302 -14.90 -21.90 12.81
CA GLU A 302 -14.87 -23.02 13.75
C GLU A 302 -13.45 -23.17 14.31
N GLY A 303 -13.35 -23.55 15.56
CA GLY A 303 -12.08 -23.67 16.27
C GLY A 303 -11.84 -22.51 17.25
N ALA A 304 -11.42 -22.87 18.45
CA ALA A 304 -11.14 -21.90 19.51
C ALA A 304 -9.75 -21.31 19.38
N VAL A 305 -9.59 -20.07 19.85
CA VAL A 305 -8.27 -19.50 20.16
C VAL A 305 -7.65 -20.34 21.26
N THR A 306 -6.53 -21.00 20.96
CA THR A 306 -5.84 -21.92 21.89
C THR A 306 -4.41 -21.47 22.06
N PRO A 307 -4.11 -20.61 23.07
CA PRO A 307 -2.74 -20.24 23.39
C PRO A 307 -1.89 -21.45 23.77
N LEU A 308 -0.59 -21.38 23.49
CA LEU A 308 0.34 -22.44 23.84
C LEU A 308 0.38 -22.63 25.36
N ASP A 309 0.22 -23.88 25.83
CA ASP A 309 0.53 -24.26 27.21
C ASP A 309 2.07 -24.28 27.41
N SER A 310 2.50 -24.42 28.66
CA SER A 310 3.93 -24.34 28.98
C SER A 310 4.77 -25.37 28.23
N ARG A 311 4.26 -26.60 28.09
CA ARG A 311 4.96 -27.67 27.37
C ARG A 311 5.06 -27.38 25.86
N SER A 312 3.96 -27.01 25.25
CA SER A 312 3.92 -26.68 23.82
C SER A 312 4.72 -25.42 23.51
N LEU A 313 4.78 -24.47 24.45
CA LEU A 313 5.61 -23.29 24.36
C LEU A 313 7.09 -23.64 24.36
N ASP A 314 7.53 -24.55 25.26
CA ASP A 314 8.92 -25.02 25.31
C ASP A 314 9.29 -25.79 24.03
N GLU A 315 8.42 -26.69 23.60
CA GLU A 315 8.60 -27.49 22.38
C GLU A 315 8.70 -26.58 21.12
N MET A 316 7.77 -25.64 20.94
CA MET A 316 7.79 -24.70 19.81
C MET A 316 9.00 -23.77 19.86
N THR A 317 9.42 -23.31 21.04
CA THR A 317 10.62 -22.52 21.22
C THR A 317 11.85 -23.30 20.72
N GLY A 318 11.98 -24.58 21.08
CA GLY A 318 13.07 -25.45 20.63
C GLY A 318 13.08 -25.65 19.11
N MET A 319 11.91 -25.90 18.51
CA MET A 319 11.77 -26.02 17.03
C MET A 319 12.25 -24.74 16.33
N ILE A 320 11.78 -23.57 16.78
CA ILE A 320 12.14 -22.27 16.20
C ILE A 320 13.65 -22.04 16.32
N GLN A 321 14.25 -22.29 17.47
CA GLN A 321 15.69 -22.08 17.69
C GLN A 321 16.54 -23.00 16.81
N ALA A 322 16.13 -24.25 16.62
CA ALA A 322 16.82 -25.22 15.77
C ALA A 322 16.79 -24.80 14.27
N GLU A 323 15.61 -24.48 13.77
CA GLU A 323 15.41 -24.14 12.35
C GLU A 323 15.99 -22.76 11.98
N CYS A 324 15.92 -21.79 12.89
CA CYS A 324 16.48 -20.45 12.66
C CYS A 324 18.01 -20.40 12.61
N ALA A 325 18.70 -21.46 13.01
CA ALA A 325 20.17 -21.48 12.99
C ALA A 325 20.77 -21.33 11.59
N ASN A 326 20.05 -21.79 10.57
CA ASN A 326 20.51 -21.80 9.18
C ASN A 326 19.49 -21.15 8.21
N ALA A 327 18.53 -20.38 8.71
CA ALA A 327 17.51 -19.75 7.90
C ALA A 327 18.02 -18.47 7.23
N ASP A 328 17.70 -18.26 5.96
CA ASP A 328 17.87 -17.00 5.23
C ASP A 328 16.77 -15.98 5.61
N GLY A 329 15.59 -16.47 6.01
CA GLY A 329 14.46 -15.63 6.41
C GLY A 329 13.49 -16.33 7.35
N VAL A 330 12.84 -15.54 8.20
CA VAL A 330 11.74 -15.99 9.07
C VAL A 330 10.53 -15.11 8.84
N ILE A 331 9.37 -15.74 8.70
CA ILE A 331 8.07 -15.10 8.53
C ILE A 331 7.19 -15.48 9.72
N PHE A 332 6.75 -14.48 10.48
CA PHE A 332 5.72 -14.65 11.50
C PHE A 332 4.35 -14.30 10.91
N ALA A 333 3.42 -15.26 10.93
CA ALA A 333 2.08 -15.12 10.39
C ALA A 333 1.03 -15.38 11.49
N ASP A 334 0.63 -14.31 12.19
CA ASP A 334 -0.29 -14.34 13.33
C ASP A 334 -1.72 -14.06 12.88
N PHE A 335 -2.57 -15.08 12.90
CA PHE A 335 -3.99 -14.95 12.59
C PHE A 335 -4.89 -14.94 13.85
N GLY A 336 -4.27 -14.86 15.03
CA GLY A 336 -4.96 -14.69 16.30
C GLY A 336 -5.56 -15.98 16.87
N TYR A 337 -5.13 -17.16 16.42
CA TYR A 337 -5.60 -18.44 16.95
C TYR A 337 -4.69 -19.04 18.03
N GLY A 338 -3.63 -18.34 18.42
CA GLY A 338 -2.82 -18.63 19.60
C GLY A 338 -1.56 -19.46 19.35
N THR A 339 -1.16 -19.69 18.11
CA THR A 339 0.17 -20.22 17.78
C THR A 339 1.24 -19.19 18.13
N ILE A 340 1.04 -17.93 17.69
CA ILE A 340 1.90 -16.81 18.08
C ILE A 340 1.30 -16.14 19.31
N THR A 341 2.06 -16.10 20.39
CA THR A 341 1.65 -15.50 21.66
C THR A 341 2.73 -14.53 22.17
N GLY A 342 2.35 -13.62 23.05
CA GLY A 342 3.32 -12.73 23.70
C GLY A 342 4.48 -13.49 24.35
N PRO A 343 4.21 -14.50 25.18
CA PRO A 343 5.26 -15.32 25.80
C PRO A 343 6.18 -16.03 24.79
N LEU A 344 5.67 -16.48 23.63
CA LEU A 344 6.51 -17.05 22.57
C LEU A 344 7.45 -15.99 21.98
N LEU A 345 6.90 -14.84 21.59
CA LEU A 345 7.71 -13.75 21.02
C LEU A 345 8.78 -13.26 21.99
N ASP A 346 8.45 -13.13 23.28
CA ASP A 346 9.39 -12.72 24.32
C ASP A 346 10.59 -13.69 24.45
N ARG A 347 10.38 -15.00 24.14
CA ARG A 347 11.44 -16.02 24.19
C ARG A 347 12.28 -16.08 22.91
N VAL A 348 11.68 -15.89 21.73
CA VAL A 348 12.34 -16.23 20.46
C VAL A 348 12.76 -15.02 19.64
N LEU A 349 12.05 -13.89 19.70
CA LEU A 349 12.22 -12.81 18.73
C LEU A 349 13.64 -12.19 18.76
N ALA A 350 14.18 -11.93 19.94
CA ALA A 350 15.51 -11.35 20.07
C ALA A 350 16.61 -12.27 19.53
N GLU A 351 16.47 -13.59 19.72
CA GLU A 351 17.42 -14.56 19.20
C GLU A 351 17.29 -14.73 17.69
N VAL A 352 16.07 -14.82 17.17
CA VAL A 352 15.76 -14.87 15.74
C VAL A 352 16.37 -13.65 15.04
N ARG A 353 16.14 -12.45 15.58
CA ARG A 353 16.70 -11.21 15.01
C ARG A 353 18.22 -11.19 14.95
N ARG A 354 18.89 -11.80 15.92
CA ARG A 354 20.35 -11.85 15.94
C ARG A 354 20.92 -12.84 14.92
N ARG A 355 20.21 -13.93 14.62
CA ARG A 355 20.71 -15.05 13.80
C ARG A 355 20.26 -14.98 12.35
N VAL A 356 19.04 -14.52 12.11
CA VAL A 356 18.40 -14.57 10.79
C VAL A 356 18.52 -13.23 10.09
N PRO A 357 19.01 -13.19 8.84
CA PRO A 357 19.19 -11.95 8.09
C PRO A 357 17.90 -11.16 7.86
N ILE A 358 16.81 -11.85 7.54
CA ILE A 358 15.51 -11.24 7.23
C ILE A 358 14.43 -11.81 8.13
N VAL A 359 13.75 -10.92 8.85
CA VAL A 359 12.58 -11.26 9.69
C VAL A 359 11.41 -10.38 9.31
N THR A 360 10.31 -11.01 8.94
CA THR A 360 9.08 -10.31 8.52
C THR A 360 7.89 -10.79 9.35
N ALA A 361 6.87 -9.95 9.45
CA ALA A 361 5.65 -10.31 10.17
C ALA A 361 4.41 -9.72 9.54
N ASP A 362 3.33 -10.51 9.58
CA ASP A 362 1.97 -10.07 9.36
C ASP A 362 1.07 -10.49 10.53
N VAL A 363 0.13 -9.62 10.88
CA VAL A 363 -0.75 -9.84 12.03
C VAL A 363 -2.18 -9.52 11.63
N SER A 364 -2.98 -10.57 11.54
CA SER A 364 -4.40 -10.48 11.26
C SER A 364 -5.21 -11.01 12.46
N GLY A 365 -6.16 -10.24 12.97
CA GLY A 365 -7.01 -10.70 14.05
C GLY A 365 -7.43 -9.64 15.05
N ARG A 366 -8.31 -10.01 15.98
CA ARG A 366 -8.87 -9.07 16.97
C ARG A 366 -7.91 -8.73 18.12
N GLN A 367 -7.00 -9.65 18.46
CA GLN A 367 -5.97 -9.43 19.49
C GLN A 367 -4.64 -9.26 18.79
N SER A 368 -4.31 -8.01 18.45
CA SER A 368 -3.12 -7.72 17.66
C SER A 368 -1.84 -7.84 18.50
N THR A 369 -0.93 -8.70 18.07
CA THR A 369 0.45 -8.76 18.57
C THR A 369 1.39 -7.81 17.82
N LEU A 370 0.87 -7.03 16.85
CA LEU A 370 1.65 -6.21 15.91
C LEU A 370 2.73 -5.36 16.60
N LEU A 371 2.41 -4.73 17.72
CA LEU A 371 3.37 -3.90 18.45
C LEU A 371 4.47 -4.69 19.19
N ARG A 372 4.37 -6.02 19.27
CA ARG A 372 5.39 -6.89 19.87
C ARG A 372 6.49 -7.28 18.89
N PHE A 373 6.24 -7.16 17.58
CA PHE A 373 7.26 -7.42 16.56
C PHE A 373 8.28 -6.27 16.51
N LYS A 374 9.28 -6.37 17.38
CA LYS A 374 10.34 -5.36 17.50
C LYS A 374 11.48 -5.63 16.53
N ASP A 375 12.01 -4.56 15.92
CA ASP A 375 13.21 -4.58 15.09
C ASP A 375 13.14 -5.55 13.89
N VAL A 376 11.96 -5.83 13.38
CA VAL A 376 11.79 -6.67 12.18
C VAL A 376 12.10 -5.88 10.89
N ASP A 377 12.44 -6.60 9.81
CA ASP A 377 12.81 -5.97 8.55
C ASP A 377 11.58 -5.45 7.78
N LEU A 378 10.43 -6.13 7.93
CA LEU A 378 9.21 -5.77 7.25
C LEU A 378 7.96 -6.16 8.06
N LEU A 379 6.99 -5.24 8.15
CA LEU A 379 5.62 -5.48 8.58
C LEU A 379 4.66 -5.33 7.39
N CYS A 380 3.67 -6.22 7.25
CA CYS A 380 2.71 -6.20 6.13
C CYS A 380 1.23 -6.08 6.54
N PRO A 381 0.86 -5.22 7.50
CA PRO A 381 -0.52 -5.11 7.93
C PRO A 381 -1.39 -4.35 6.92
N THR A 382 -2.71 -4.53 7.03
CA THR A 382 -3.69 -3.65 6.39
C THR A 382 -3.74 -2.30 7.11
N GLU A 383 -4.18 -1.24 6.41
CA GLU A 383 -4.43 0.08 7.04
C GLU A 383 -5.37 -0.06 8.25
N ARG A 384 -6.42 -0.88 8.13
CA ARG A 384 -7.39 -1.11 9.21
C ARG A 384 -6.73 -1.71 10.45
N GLU A 385 -5.85 -2.69 10.29
CA GLU A 385 -5.15 -3.35 11.40
C GLU A 385 -4.23 -2.38 12.13
N VAL A 386 -3.49 -1.56 11.39
CA VAL A 386 -2.63 -0.53 11.99
C VAL A 386 -3.46 0.46 12.80
N ARG A 387 -4.56 0.98 12.22
CA ARG A 387 -5.44 1.94 12.88
C ARG A 387 -6.08 1.35 14.14
N GLN A 388 -6.54 0.11 14.08
CA GLN A 388 -7.10 -0.61 15.22
C GLN A 388 -6.05 -0.83 16.31
N THR A 389 -4.85 -1.27 15.93
CA THR A 389 -3.74 -1.52 16.87
C THR A 389 -3.29 -0.25 17.61
N LEU A 390 -3.25 0.88 16.92
CA LEU A 390 -2.86 2.17 17.49
C LEU A 390 -4.03 2.97 18.05
N ASN A 391 -5.28 2.48 17.87
CA ASN A 391 -6.51 3.19 18.20
C ASN A 391 -6.55 4.62 17.61
N ASN A 392 -6.12 4.75 16.34
CA ASN A 392 -6.02 6.04 15.65
C ASN A 392 -6.73 6.00 14.30
N PHE A 393 -7.95 6.54 14.26
CA PHE A 393 -8.82 6.54 13.08
C PHE A 393 -8.91 7.92 12.39
N SER A 394 -8.35 8.97 13.00
CA SER A 394 -8.48 10.35 12.54
C SER A 394 -7.24 10.90 11.84
N SER A 395 -6.05 10.38 12.16
CA SER A 395 -4.81 10.88 11.57
C SER A 395 -4.60 10.34 10.15
N GLY A 396 -3.83 11.07 9.35
CA GLY A 396 -3.35 10.59 8.04
C GLY A 396 -2.50 9.32 8.17
N LEU A 397 -2.50 8.46 7.13
CA LEU A 397 -1.79 7.17 7.20
C LEU A 397 -0.29 7.33 7.50
N ASN A 398 0.37 8.34 6.93
CA ASN A 398 1.79 8.59 7.20
C ASN A 398 2.07 8.78 8.70
N ALA A 399 1.21 9.51 9.42
CA ALA A 399 1.35 9.69 10.86
C ALA A 399 1.11 8.38 11.62
N VAL A 400 0.09 7.63 11.20
CA VAL A 400 -0.24 6.33 11.82
C VAL A 400 0.88 5.31 11.62
N VAL A 401 1.46 5.24 10.41
CA VAL A 401 2.57 4.33 10.13
C VAL A 401 3.86 4.78 10.80
N TYR A 402 4.10 6.09 10.88
CA TYR A 402 5.22 6.62 11.66
C TYR A 402 5.15 6.14 13.12
N ASP A 403 3.99 6.25 13.75
CA ASP A 403 3.77 5.79 15.12
C ASP A 403 3.99 4.26 15.26
N LEU A 404 3.57 3.48 14.25
CA LEU A 404 3.83 2.05 14.19
C LEU A 404 5.33 1.75 14.16
N LEU A 405 6.06 2.36 13.22
CA LEU A 405 7.51 2.16 13.05
C LEU A 405 8.29 2.63 14.28
N GLN A 406 7.90 3.75 14.89
CA GLN A 406 8.51 4.21 16.14
C GLN A 406 8.28 3.24 17.29
N LYS A 407 7.08 2.68 17.43
CA LYS A 407 6.75 1.74 18.50
C LYS A 407 7.36 0.36 18.30
N THR A 408 7.56 -0.06 17.06
CA THR A 408 8.10 -1.39 16.73
C THR A 408 9.60 -1.37 16.43
N SER A 409 10.16 -0.24 16.06
CA SER A 409 11.51 -0.13 15.48
C SER A 409 11.68 -0.99 14.21
N ALA A 410 10.58 -1.32 13.53
CA ALA A 410 10.63 -2.07 12.29
C ALA A 410 11.27 -1.21 11.18
N LYS A 411 12.07 -1.84 10.32
CA LYS A 411 12.83 -1.13 9.28
C LYS A 411 11.98 -0.67 8.10
N SER A 412 10.83 -1.32 7.89
CA SER A 412 9.88 -0.96 6.82
C SER A 412 8.50 -1.53 7.11
N ALA A 413 7.49 -0.95 6.45
CA ALA A 413 6.13 -1.46 6.45
C ALA A 413 5.53 -1.38 5.04
N MET A 414 4.86 -2.44 4.61
CA MET A 414 4.00 -2.47 3.42
C MET A 414 2.54 -2.46 3.89
N ILE A 415 1.90 -1.31 3.80
CA ILE A 415 0.52 -1.15 4.24
C ILE A 415 -0.41 -1.46 3.07
N THR A 416 -1.20 -2.52 3.20
CA THR A 416 -2.13 -2.91 2.15
C THR A 416 -3.44 -2.12 2.24
N LEU A 417 -3.94 -1.70 1.07
CA LEU A 417 -5.11 -0.82 0.91
C LEU A 417 -6.23 -1.53 0.11
N GLY A 418 -6.21 -2.86 0.06
CA GLY A 418 -7.17 -3.65 -0.70
C GLY A 418 -7.12 -3.34 -2.21
N LYS A 419 -8.27 -3.01 -2.80
CA LYS A 419 -8.37 -2.67 -4.24
C LYS A 419 -7.56 -1.44 -4.66
N GLN A 420 -7.07 -0.65 -3.72
CA GLN A 420 -6.23 0.51 -4.00
C GLN A 420 -4.74 0.15 -4.09
N GLY A 421 -4.33 -1.07 -3.74
CA GLY A 421 -2.93 -1.49 -3.80
C GLY A 421 -2.22 -1.41 -2.45
N LEU A 422 -1.00 -0.91 -2.41
CA LEU A 422 -0.20 -0.79 -1.19
C LEU A 422 0.65 0.48 -1.14
N CYS A 423 1.03 0.85 0.07
CA CYS A 423 2.10 1.82 0.33
C CYS A 423 3.28 1.15 1.02
N LEU A 424 4.47 1.27 0.42
CA LEU A 424 5.72 0.94 1.06
C LEU A 424 6.21 2.14 1.86
N PHE A 425 6.50 1.93 3.15
CA PHE A 425 7.12 2.89 4.03
C PHE A 425 8.49 2.38 4.46
N ASP A 426 9.52 3.18 4.22
CA ASP A 426 10.86 2.89 4.69
C ASP A 426 11.14 3.57 6.02
N ASP A 427 11.99 2.91 6.84
CA ASP A 427 12.53 3.53 8.04
C ASP A 427 13.31 4.79 7.65
N CYS A 428 12.83 5.91 8.19
CA CYS A 428 13.55 7.15 8.13
C CYS A 428 14.58 7.16 9.26
N GLN A 429 15.80 6.75 8.98
CA GLN A 429 16.94 7.05 9.84
C GLN A 429 17.13 8.58 9.87
N HIS A 430 16.35 9.26 10.67
CA HIS A 430 16.49 10.69 10.88
C HIS A 430 17.50 10.95 11.98
N THR A 431 18.64 11.48 11.58
CA THR A 431 19.71 11.96 12.44
C THR A 431 19.40 13.30 13.13
N ALA A 432 18.20 13.88 12.91
CA ALA A 432 17.80 15.16 13.51
C ALA A 432 16.39 15.08 14.12
N PRO A 433 16.12 15.74 15.26
CA PRO A 433 14.77 15.86 15.81
C PRO A 433 13.93 16.74 14.89
N LEU A 434 13.01 16.11 14.16
CA LEU A 434 12.07 16.80 13.29
C LEU A 434 10.93 17.43 14.11
N GLN A 435 10.49 18.61 13.71
CA GLN A 435 9.26 19.19 14.27
C GLN A 435 8.04 18.34 13.88
N ALA A 436 6.97 18.37 14.65
CA ALA A 436 5.82 17.47 14.51
C ALA A 436 5.18 17.43 13.11
N TRP A 437 5.30 18.52 12.33
CA TRP A 437 4.80 18.63 10.94
C TRP A 437 5.77 18.10 9.87
N ASP A 438 7.06 17.87 10.24
CA ASP A 438 8.13 17.42 9.36
C ASP A 438 8.31 15.89 9.38
N ARG A 439 7.45 15.19 10.12
CA ARG A 439 7.43 13.73 10.24
C ARG A 439 6.92 13.07 8.96
N LYS A 440 7.68 13.22 7.88
CA LYS A 440 7.39 12.57 6.61
C LYS A 440 8.18 11.28 6.52
N LEU A 441 7.49 10.15 6.62
CA LEU A 441 8.02 8.88 6.14
C LEU A 441 8.18 8.97 4.61
N ARG A 442 9.25 8.41 4.12
CA ARG A 442 9.36 8.16 2.68
C ARG A 442 8.36 7.07 2.34
N ALA A 443 7.34 7.45 1.59
CA ALA A 443 6.30 6.52 1.16
C ALA A 443 6.35 6.37 -0.36
N ALA A 444 6.31 5.13 -0.83
CA ALA A 444 6.17 4.81 -2.24
C ALA A 444 4.86 4.02 -2.45
N TYR A 445 4.01 4.51 -3.33
CA TYR A 445 2.72 3.91 -3.61
C TYR A 445 2.76 3.00 -4.83
N LEU A 446 2.18 1.80 -4.70
CA LEU A 446 1.93 0.88 -5.79
C LEU A 446 0.41 0.64 -5.91
N PRO A 447 -0.21 0.93 -7.07
CA PRO A 447 -1.61 0.61 -7.30
C PRO A 447 -1.83 -0.90 -7.34
N ALA A 448 -3.07 -1.35 -7.11
CA ALA A 448 -3.42 -2.75 -7.31
C ALA A 448 -3.26 -3.11 -8.80
N LEU A 449 -2.59 -4.23 -9.06
CA LEU A 449 -2.31 -4.71 -10.42
C LEU A 449 -3.46 -5.49 -11.05
N ALA A 450 -4.45 -5.87 -10.25
CA ALA A 450 -5.70 -6.50 -10.68
C ALA A 450 -6.87 -5.97 -9.84
N PRO A 451 -7.37 -4.75 -10.10
CA PRO A 451 -8.42 -4.13 -9.29
C PRO A 451 -9.77 -4.86 -9.40
N GLN A 452 -9.98 -5.64 -10.46
CA GLN A 452 -11.17 -6.47 -10.66
C GLN A 452 -10.80 -7.93 -10.39
N GLY A 453 -10.67 -8.28 -9.10
CA GLY A 453 -10.35 -9.64 -8.70
C GLY A 453 -11.59 -10.50 -8.48
N ILE A 454 -11.40 -11.82 -8.59
CA ILE A 454 -12.43 -12.84 -8.32
C ILE A 454 -12.53 -13.09 -6.82
N ASP A 455 -11.41 -13.35 -6.16
CA ASP A 455 -11.36 -13.66 -4.73
C ASP A 455 -10.16 -12.95 -4.06
N PRO A 456 -10.39 -12.03 -3.10
CA PRO A 456 -9.30 -11.35 -2.41
C PRO A 456 -8.66 -12.20 -1.30
N LEU A 457 -9.14 -13.44 -1.07
CA LEU A 457 -8.54 -14.31 -0.06
C LEU A 457 -7.13 -14.72 -0.49
N GLY A 458 -6.18 -14.71 0.45
CA GLY A 458 -4.79 -15.10 0.19
C GLY A 458 -3.90 -14.02 -0.41
N CYS A 459 -4.45 -12.92 -0.95
CA CYS A 459 -3.62 -11.86 -1.58
C CYS A 459 -2.57 -11.26 -0.64
N GLY A 460 -2.90 -11.06 0.64
CA GLY A 460 -1.96 -10.59 1.66
C GLY A 460 -0.86 -11.62 1.93
N ASP A 461 -1.25 -12.90 1.96
CA ASP A 461 -0.34 -14.02 2.18
C ASP A 461 0.64 -14.18 1.00
N ALA A 462 0.14 -14.08 -0.24
CA ALA A 462 0.97 -14.09 -1.45
C ALA A 462 1.95 -12.90 -1.50
N LEU A 463 1.48 -11.71 -1.10
CA LEU A 463 2.32 -10.52 -0.97
C LEU A 463 3.43 -10.73 0.06
N LEU A 464 3.07 -11.14 1.29
CA LEU A 464 4.02 -11.37 2.38
C LEU A 464 5.06 -12.43 1.99
N ALA A 465 4.63 -13.58 1.47
CA ALA A 465 5.50 -14.66 1.04
C ALA A 465 6.53 -14.17 0.01
N THR A 466 6.05 -13.55 -1.06
CA THR A 466 6.89 -13.10 -2.17
C THR A 466 7.82 -11.96 -1.74
N ALA A 467 7.33 -10.98 -0.99
CA ALA A 467 8.14 -9.86 -0.51
C ALA A 467 9.24 -10.34 0.46
N SER A 468 8.91 -11.24 1.39
CA SER A 468 9.88 -11.81 2.32
C SER A 468 10.97 -12.60 1.62
N LEU A 469 10.59 -13.43 0.63
CA LEU A 469 11.55 -14.20 -0.15
C LEU A 469 12.43 -13.29 -1.01
N ALA A 470 11.86 -12.23 -1.60
CA ALA A 470 12.63 -11.24 -2.36
C ALA A 470 13.69 -10.55 -1.49
N LEU A 471 13.34 -10.17 -0.25
CA LEU A 471 14.30 -9.62 0.72
C LEU A 471 15.37 -10.64 1.10
N ALA A 472 15.00 -11.88 1.40
CA ALA A 472 15.94 -12.96 1.73
C ALA A 472 16.89 -13.29 0.58
N ALA A 473 16.44 -13.10 -0.68
CA ALA A 473 17.28 -13.23 -1.88
C ALA A 473 18.16 -12.00 -2.15
N GLY A 474 18.17 -10.99 -1.28
CA GLY A 474 18.95 -9.76 -1.39
C GLY A 474 18.33 -8.71 -2.33
N GLY A 475 17.02 -8.77 -2.53
CA GLY A 475 16.27 -7.74 -3.25
C GLY A 475 16.09 -6.46 -2.41
N SER A 476 15.92 -5.32 -3.09
CA SER A 476 15.56 -4.07 -2.43
C SER A 476 14.10 -4.10 -1.95
N ARG A 477 13.74 -3.25 -0.97
CA ARG A 477 12.35 -3.12 -0.51
C ARG A 477 11.36 -2.75 -1.62
N PRO A 478 11.70 -1.82 -2.55
CA PRO A 478 10.85 -1.57 -3.71
C PRO A 478 10.68 -2.80 -4.63
N ALA A 479 11.75 -3.59 -4.85
CA ALA A 479 11.64 -4.83 -5.62
C ALA A 479 10.71 -5.85 -4.93
N ALA A 480 10.85 -6.00 -3.60
CA ALA A 480 9.99 -6.85 -2.79
C ALA A 480 8.51 -6.39 -2.84
N ALA A 481 8.25 -5.09 -2.75
CA ALA A 481 6.90 -4.53 -2.84
C ALA A 481 6.27 -4.78 -4.22
N LEU A 482 7.02 -4.58 -5.30
CA LEU A 482 6.54 -4.81 -6.65
C LEU A 482 6.26 -6.29 -6.91
N LEU A 483 7.18 -7.20 -6.56
CA LEU A 483 6.99 -8.63 -6.73
C LEU A 483 5.83 -9.17 -5.88
N GLY A 484 5.70 -8.68 -4.62
CA GLY A 484 4.57 -8.99 -3.75
C GLY A 484 3.23 -8.51 -4.33
N SER A 485 3.19 -7.29 -4.90
CA SER A 485 2.00 -6.78 -5.59
C SER A 485 1.63 -7.60 -6.82
N ILE A 486 2.62 -8.07 -7.59
CA ILE A 486 2.40 -8.96 -8.75
C ILE A 486 1.81 -10.28 -8.27
N ALA A 487 2.37 -10.89 -7.23
CA ALA A 487 1.86 -12.15 -6.67
C ALA A 487 0.42 -12.00 -6.17
N ALA A 488 0.13 -10.95 -5.42
CA ALA A 488 -1.24 -10.64 -4.97
C ALA A 488 -2.20 -10.42 -6.14
N GLY A 489 -1.73 -9.77 -7.22
CA GLY A 489 -2.51 -9.55 -8.44
C GLY A 489 -2.79 -10.84 -9.23
N ILE A 490 -1.93 -11.85 -9.14
CA ILE A 490 -2.17 -13.19 -9.70
C ILE A 490 -3.17 -13.95 -8.84
N GLU A 491 -2.96 -13.96 -7.52
CA GLU A 491 -3.78 -14.69 -6.55
C GLU A 491 -5.24 -14.23 -6.59
N VAL A 492 -5.50 -12.93 -6.65
CA VAL A 492 -6.86 -12.36 -6.66
C VAL A 492 -7.72 -12.81 -7.85
N GLN A 493 -7.11 -13.33 -8.91
CA GLN A 493 -7.80 -13.83 -10.11
C GLN A 493 -8.17 -15.31 -10.00
N GLN A 494 -7.89 -15.96 -8.88
CA GLN A 494 -8.17 -17.36 -8.63
C GLN A 494 -9.20 -17.51 -7.50
N ILE A 495 -9.95 -18.60 -7.49
CA ILE A 495 -10.84 -18.94 -6.37
C ILE A 495 -10.06 -19.76 -5.36
N GLY A 496 -10.08 -19.33 -4.10
CA GLY A 496 -9.38 -19.99 -3.00
C GLY A 496 -7.87 -19.75 -3.01
N ASN A 497 -7.19 -20.20 -1.95
CA ASN A 497 -5.76 -20.01 -1.75
C ASN A 497 -4.94 -20.95 -2.64
N GLN A 498 -4.55 -20.50 -3.82
CA GLN A 498 -3.71 -21.27 -4.73
C GLN A 498 -2.30 -20.67 -4.81
N ALA A 499 -1.28 -21.54 -4.75
CA ALA A 499 0.10 -21.07 -4.78
C ALA A 499 0.47 -20.46 -6.14
N VAL A 500 0.95 -19.23 -6.14
CA VAL A 500 1.51 -18.57 -7.33
C VAL A 500 2.81 -19.24 -7.72
N THR A 501 3.02 -19.50 -9.02
CA THR A 501 4.24 -20.13 -9.52
C THR A 501 5.28 -19.12 -10.01
N THR A 502 6.53 -19.56 -10.08
CA THR A 502 7.64 -18.76 -10.65
C THR A 502 7.35 -18.34 -12.08
N GLU A 503 6.76 -19.23 -12.90
CA GLU A 503 6.42 -18.93 -14.29
C GLU A 503 5.34 -17.86 -14.41
N GLN A 504 4.34 -17.90 -13.54
CA GLN A 504 3.29 -16.86 -13.47
C GLN A 504 3.88 -15.49 -13.12
N LEU A 505 4.78 -15.42 -12.12
CA LEU A 505 5.49 -14.18 -11.78
C LEU A 505 6.29 -13.63 -12.96
N LEU A 506 7.11 -14.45 -13.60
CA LEU A 506 7.93 -14.05 -14.74
C LEU A 506 7.06 -13.60 -15.93
N SER A 507 6.00 -14.34 -16.23
CA SER A 507 5.05 -13.98 -17.28
C SER A 507 4.43 -12.60 -17.04
N GLN A 508 4.02 -12.33 -15.80
CA GLN A 508 3.39 -11.05 -15.46
C GLN A 508 4.37 -9.87 -15.51
N ILE A 509 5.62 -10.06 -15.11
CA ILE A 509 6.69 -9.04 -15.24
C ILE A 509 6.89 -8.65 -16.71
N HIS A 510 6.94 -9.63 -17.61
CA HIS A 510 7.11 -9.36 -19.05
C HIS A 510 5.88 -8.70 -19.67
N LYS A 511 4.66 -9.09 -19.27
CA LYS A 511 3.42 -8.45 -19.74
C LYS A 511 3.37 -6.98 -19.34
N THR A 512 3.75 -6.67 -18.11
CA THR A 512 3.79 -5.30 -17.61
C THR A 512 4.76 -4.44 -18.44
N GLU A 513 5.94 -4.97 -18.78
CA GLU A 513 6.92 -4.26 -19.61
C GLU A 513 6.45 -4.08 -21.06
N THR A 514 5.75 -5.06 -21.62
CA THR A 514 5.25 -4.99 -23.00
C THR A 514 4.12 -3.97 -23.11
N ALA A 515 3.24 -3.91 -22.13
CA ALA A 515 2.19 -2.88 -22.04
C ALA A 515 2.79 -1.47 -21.92
N GLU A 516 3.91 -1.32 -21.23
CA GLU A 516 4.65 -0.05 -21.10
C GLU A 516 5.30 0.41 -22.41
N LYS A 517 5.74 -0.51 -23.27
CA LYS A 517 6.41 -0.21 -24.56
C LYS A 517 5.42 0.03 -25.72
N SER A 518 4.18 -0.38 -25.57
CA SER A 518 3.15 -0.11 -26.60
C SER A 518 2.63 1.31 -26.43
N PRO A 519 2.90 2.24 -27.37
CA PRO A 519 2.27 3.55 -27.32
C PRO A 519 0.76 3.33 -27.39
N ALA A 520 0.06 3.74 -26.35
CA ALA A 520 -1.39 3.76 -26.36
C ALA A 520 -1.82 4.39 -27.69
N ARG A 521 -2.57 3.67 -28.51
CA ARG A 521 -3.32 4.23 -29.62
C ARG A 521 -4.37 5.19 -29.01
N LEU A 522 -3.92 6.37 -28.65
CA LEU A 522 -4.74 7.56 -28.46
C LEU A 522 -4.97 8.11 -29.87
N ALA A 523 -5.82 7.44 -30.63
CA ALA A 523 -6.35 8.00 -31.88
C ALA A 523 -7.59 7.19 -32.30
N SER A 524 -8.71 7.60 -31.81
CA SER A 524 -9.95 7.81 -32.60
C SER A 524 -11.10 8.14 -31.67
#